data_7c7a6040f29e025dd5c7ffb20b8ff1a1
#
_entry.id   7c7a6040f29e025dd5c7ffb20b8ff1a1
#
_cell.length_a   1.000
_cell.length_b   1.000
_cell.length_c   1.000
_cell.angle_alpha   90.00
_cell.angle_beta   90.00
_cell.angle_gamma   90.00
#
_symmetry.space_group_name_H-M   'P 1'
#
loop_
_entity.id
_entity.type
_entity.pdbx_description
1 polymer ?
#
loop_
_entity_poly.entity_id
_entity_poly.type
_entity_poly.pdbx_seq_one_letter_code
_entity_poly.pdbx_strand_id
1 'polypeptide(L)'
;MLTNQEAKYLLDLEKVLINPNQTVDLSKKKNRLELISHQDSDYEFWVEITTNQKIILKTSIHNLESNSYVGLLRIDYRGGHHNPANILPTLPNFLKPYADKWFKPTESHMHLYVEGYKPLAWAIPLTDINFPVKEITQPADLSGLIFNFAREINLKSLINIQQAIL
;
A
#
# COMPACT_ATOMS: atom_id res chain seq x y z
N MET A 1 -13.56 7.92 11.98
CA MET A 1 -12.90 8.29 10.70
C MET A 1 -11.68 9.10 11.09
N LEU A 2 -10.51 8.76 10.56
CA LEU A 2 -9.28 9.48 10.88
C LEU A 2 -9.25 10.85 10.20
N THR A 3 -8.56 11.81 10.81
CA THR A 3 -8.12 13.03 10.12
C THR A 3 -6.92 12.70 9.22
N ASN A 4 -6.61 13.59 8.26
CA ASN A 4 -5.38 13.45 7.45
C ASN A 4 -4.12 13.43 8.32
N GLN A 5 -4.11 14.18 9.43
CA GLN A 5 -2.98 14.22 10.36
C GLN A 5 -2.82 12.89 11.11
N GLU A 6 -3.92 12.30 11.58
CA GLU A 6 -3.88 10.98 12.23
C GLU A 6 -3.43 9.88 11.26
N ALA A 7 -3.95 9.88 10.03
CA ALA A 7 -3.53 8.91 9.01
C ALA A 7 -2.03 9.03 8.69
N LYS A 8 -1.52 10.27 8.59
CA LYS A 8 -0.08 10.52 8.42
C LYS A 8 0.72 10.05 9.62
N TYR A 9 0.27 10.33 10.84
CA TYR A 9 0.89 9.85 12.06
C TYR A 9 1.03 8.33 12.07
N LEU A 10 -0.04 7.60 11.73
CA LEU A 10 -0.04 6.15 11.67
C LEU A 10 0.91 5.59 10.59
N LEU A 11 1.03 6.27 9.45
CA LEU A 11 2.02 5.90 8.42
C LEU A 11 3.45 6.14 8.88
N ASP A 12 3.70 7.24 9.57
CA ASP A 12 5.03 7.66 10.03
C ASP A 12 5.54 6.87 11.25
N LEU A 13 4.65 6.27 12.04
CA LEU A 13 5.05 5.40 13.16
C LEU A 13 6.05 4.33 12.67
N GLU A 14 7.14 4.17 13.41
CA GLU A 14 8.08 3.08 13.17
C GLU A 14 7.42 1.75 13.49
N LYS A 15 7.42 0.83 12.53
CA LYS A 15 6.80 -0.50 12.64
C LYS A 15 7.84 -1.59 12.62
N VAL A 16 7.54 -2.66 13.33
CA VAL A 16 8.32 -3.90 13.31
C VAL A 16 7.40 -5.10 13.14
N LEU A 17 7.91 -6.20 12.60
CA LEU A 17 7.20 -7.47 12.54
C LEU A 17 6.91 -7.99 13.94
N ILE A 18 5.70 -8.43 14.22
CA ILE A 18 5.36 -9.15 15.47
C ILE A 18 6.13 -10.46 15.51
N ASN A 19 6.18 -11.19 14.41
CA ASN A 19 7.03 -12.36 14.23
C ASN A 19 8.22 -12.03 13.33
N PRO A 20 9.44 -11.84 13.87
CA PRO A 20 10.62 -11.46 13.07
C PRO A 20 11.07 -12.54 12.09
N ASN A 21 10.60 -13.78 12.26
CA ASN A 21 10.92 -14.91 11.37
C ASN A 21 9.84 -15.10 10.27
N GLN A 22 8.83 -14.24 10.21
CA GLN A 22 7.80 -14.36 9.20
C GLN A 22 8.38 -14.18 7.80
N THR A 23 7.99 -15.07 6.88
CA THR A 23 8.45 -15.07 5.50
C THR A 23 7.28 -14.76 4.56
N VAL A 24 7.52 -13.89 3.59
CA VAL A 24 6.61 -13.69 2.44
C VAL A 24 6.89 -14.80 1.42
N ASP A 25 5.91 -15.63 1.17
CA ASP A 25 5.97 -16.70 0.19
C ASP A 25 5.27 -16.25 -1.11
N LEU A 26 6.05 -15.89 -2.12
CA LEU A 26 5.53 -15.38 -3.39
C LEU A 26 4.83 -16.45 -4.24
N SER A 27 4.88 -17.74 -3.85
CA SER A 27 4.08 -18.80 -4.47
C SER A 27 2.61 -18.74 -4.05
N LYS A 28 2.30 -18.07 -2.95
CA LYS A 28 0.94 -17.90 -2.45
C LYS A 28 0.25 -16.70 -3.07
N LYS A 29 -1.06 -16.85 -3.33
CA LYS A 29 -1.89 -15.76 -3.83
C LYS A 29 -1.96 -14.56 -2.86
N LYS A 30 -1.93 -14.82 -1.55
CA LYS A 30 -2.03 -13.81 -0.50
C LYS A 30 -1.02 -14.07 0.60
N ASN A 31 -0.31 -13.02 1.01
CA ASN A 31 0.52 -12.97 2.20
C ASN A 31 0.02 -11.85 3.10
N ARG A 32 0.15 -12.03 4.43
CA ARG A 32 -0.11 -10.99 5.42
C ARG A 32 1.07 -10.94 6.39
N LEU A 33 1.59 -9.74 6.62
CA LEU A 33 2.55 -9.44 7.67
C LEU A 33 1.83 -8.70 8.79
N GLU A 34 2.04 -9.12 10.03
CA GLU A 34 1.49 -8.46 11.22
C GLU A 34 2.57 -7.61 11.88
N LEU A 35 2.24 -6.35 12.13
CA LEU A 35 3.17 -5.32 12.58
C LEU A 35 2.65 -4.63 13.83
N ILE A 36 3.61 -4.20 14.66
CA ILE A 36 3.36 -3.30 15.81
C ILE A 36 4.29 -2.10 15.75
N SER A 37 3.93 -1.05 16.50
CA SER A 37 4.83 0.05 16.80
C SER A 37 5.20 0.03 18.29
N HIS A 38 6.50 0.16 18.58
CA HIS A 38 6.95 0.37 19.95
C HIS A 38 6.82 1.82 20.43
N GLN A 39 6.55 2.75 19.51
CA GLN A 39 6.32 4.16 19.79
C GLN A 39 4.88 4.41 20.27
N ASP A 40 3.94 3.57 19.82
CA ASP A 40 2.53 3.65 20.16
C ASP A 40 1.90 2.25 20.11
N SER A 41 1.77 1.61 21.27
CA SER A 41 1.29 0.23 21.39
C SER A 41 -0.22 0.07 21.23
N ASP A 42 -0.96 1.18 21.08
CA ASP A 42 -2.41 1.13 20.88
C ASP A 42 -2.77 0.75 19.44
N TYR A 43 -1.78 0.76 18.55
CA TYR A 43 -1.98 0.46 17.13
C TYR A 43 -1.19 -0.77 16.67
N GLU A 44 -1.91 -1.64 15.99
CA GLU A 44 -1.37 -2.76 15.24
C GLU A 44 -1.65 -2.54 13.73
N PHE A 45 -0.82 -3.13 12.88
CA PHE A 45 -0.94 -2.94 11.44
C PHE A 45 -0.80 -4.26 10.70
N TRP A 46 -1.40 -4.32 9.52
CA TRP A 46 -1.15 -5.39 8.56
C TRP A 46 -0.57 -4.84 7.28
N VAL A 47 0.33 -5.60 6.68
CA VAL A 47 0.66 -5.48 5.26
C VAL A 47 0.13 -6.71 4.55
N GLU A 48 -0.75 -6.50 3.61
CA GLU A 48 -1.29 -7.55 2.76
C GLU A 48 -0.70 -7.44 1.36
N ILE A 49 -0.19 -8.55 0.83
CA ILE A 49 0.34 -8.66 -0.51
C ILE A 49 -0.53 -9.67 -1.24
N THR A 50 -1.17 -9.26 -2.31
CA THR A 50 -2.01 -10.12 -3.15
C THR A 50 -1.43 -10.17 -4.56
N THR A 51 -1.15 -11.37 -5.05
CA THR A 51 -0.64 -11.59 -6.40
C THR A 51 -1.64 -12.46 -7.18
N ASN A 52 -1.78 -12.18 -8.47
CA ASN A 52 -2.50 -13.08 -9.35
C ASN A 52 -1.51 -14.10 -9.92
N GLN A 53 -1.63 -15.37 -9.50
CA GLN A 53 -0.70 -16.42 -9.94
C GLN A 53 -0.73 -16.68 -11.47
N LYS A 54 -1.84 -16.36 -12.14
CA LYS A 54 -1.97 -16.50 -13.60
C LYS A 54 -1.42 -15.29 -14.35
N ILE A 55 -1.51 -14.11 -13.72
CA ILE A 55 -1.06 -12.83 -14.29
C ILE A 55 -0.24 -12.14 -13.19
N ILE A 56 1.02 -12.51 -13.07
CA ILE A 56 1.95 -11.99 -12.03
C ILE A 56 2.03 -10.45 -12.05
N LEU A 57 1.77 -9.84 -13.20
CA LEU A 57 1.75 -8.39 -13.37
C LEU A 57 0.60 -7.71 -12.62
N LYS A 58 -0.43 -8.46 -12.17
CA LYS A 58 -1.54 -7.94 -11.37
C LYS A 58 -1.26 -8.22 -9.91
N THR A 59 -0.67 -7.25 -9.24
CA THR A 59 -0.27 -7.31 -7.82
C THR A 59 -0.82 -6.10 -7.08
N SER A 60 -1.21 -6.30 -5.83
CA SER A 60 -1.59 -5.26 -4.90
C SER A 60 -0.82 -5.44 -3.58
N ILE A 61 -0.35 -4.33 -3.01
CA ILE A 61 0.23 -4.28 -1.67
C ILE A 61 -0.46 -3.19 -0.86
N HIS A 62 -0.86 -3.51 0.36
CA HIS A 62 -1.77 -2.70 1.13
C HIS A 62 -1.33 -2.65 2.60
N ASN A 63 -1.25 -1.45 3.17
CA ASN A 63 -1.08 -1.22 4.61
C ASN A 63 -2.38 -0.73 5.22
N LEU A 64 -2.79 -1.35 6.31
CA LEU A 64 -3.97 -0.95 7.08
C LEU A 64 -3.70 -0.98 8.58
N GLU A 65 -4.42 -0.14 9.32
CA GLU A 65 -4.51 -0.21 10.77
C GLU A 65 -5.53 -1.29 11.14
N SER A 66 -5.12 -2.28 12.00
CA SER A 66 -5.84 -3.54 12.14
C SER A 66 -7.06 -3.46 13.05
N ASN A 67 -7.06 -2.58 14.06
CA ASN A 67 -8.17 -2.48 15.02
C ASN A 67 -9.42 -1.87 14.38
N SER A 68 -9.26 -0.86 13.54
CA SER A 68 -10.35 -0.19 12.82
C SER A 68 -10.54 -0.67 11.39
N TYR A 69 -9.65 -1.53 10.86
CA TYR A 69 -9.61 -1.98 9.47
C TYR A 69 -9.52 -0.82 8.46
N VAL A 70 -8.86 0.28 8.84
CA VAL A 70 -8.71 1.44 7.98
C VAL A 70 -7.48 1.30 7.09
N GLY A 71 -7.69 1.28 5.79
CA GLY A 71 -6.62 1.31 4.80
C GLY A 71 -5.92 2.67 4.80
N LEU A 72 -4.59 2.66 4.96
CA LEU A 72 -3.77 3.86 5.01
C LEU A 72 -3.05 4.14 3.68
N LEU A 73 -2.51 3.10 3.07
CA LEU A 73 -1.75 3.16 1.82
C LEU A 73 -1.93 1.86 1.04
N ARG A 74 -2.13 1.94 -0.27
CA ARG A 74 -2.17 0.77 -1.16
C ARG A 74 -1.56 1.11 -2.51
N ILE A 75 -0.84 0.16 -3.09
CA ILE A 75 -0.38 0.25 -4.47
C ILE A 75 -1.02 -0.88 -5.27
N ASP A 76 -1.60 -0.54 -6.40
CA ASP A 76 -2.18 -1.47 -7.35
C ASP A 76 -1.41 -1.44 -8.67
N TYR A 77 -0.96 -2.61 -9.09
CA TYR A 77 -0.42 -2.85 -10.43
C TYR A 77 -1.49 -3.53 -11.26
N ARG A 78 -1.80 -2.96 -12.42
CA ARG A 78 -2.82 -3.46 -13.36
C ARG A 78 -4.21 -3.63 -12.73
N GLY A 79 -4.69 -2.58 -12.10
CA GLY A 79 -6.05 -2.48 -11.58
C GLY A 79 -6.75 -1.20 -12.04
N GLY A 80 -8.01 -1.30 -12.47
CA GLY A 80 -8.81 -0.10 -12.78
C GLY A 80 -9.28 0.60 -11.51
N HIS A 81 -9.35 1.94 -11.55
CA HIS A 81 -9.86 2.76 -10.45
C HIS A 81 -10.47 4.07 -10.98
N HIS A 82 -11.37 4.65 -10.22
CA HIS A 82 -11.95 5.96 -10.49
C HIS A 82 -11.90 6.82 -9.22
N ASN A 83 -11.19 7.93 -9.27
CA ASN A 83 -11.14 8.90 -8.18
C ASN A 83 -12.47 9.64 -8.02
N PRO A 84 -12.84 10.06 -6.79
CA PRO A 84 -13.99 10.91 -6.57
C PRO A 84 -13.94 12.20 -7.39
N ALA A 85 -15.10 12.61 -7.92
CA ALA A 85 -15.22 13.89 -8.63
C ALA A 85 -15.38 15.08 -7.66
N ASN A 86 -16.00 14.84 -6.48
CA ASN A 86 -16.21 15.89 -5.49
C ASN A 86 -14.94 16.23 -4.73
N ILE A 87 -14.66 17.53 -4.57
CA ILE A 87 -13.49 18.04 -3.87
C ILE A 87 -13.92 18.61 -2.52
N LEU A 88 -13.57 17.90 -1.43
CA LEU A 88 -13.78 18.38 -0.07
C LEU A 88 -12.63 19.33 0.36
N PRO A 89 -12.85 20.20 1.36
CA PRO A 89 -11.80 21.07 1.89
C PRO A 89 -10.60 20.30 2.48
N THR A 90 -10.81 19.08 2.93
CA THR A 90 -9.79 18.18 3.49
C THR A 90 -8.88 17.55 2.43
N LEU A 91 -9.25 17.64 1.14
CA LEU A 91 -8.44 17.05 0.06
C LEU A 91 -7.11 17.79 -0.08
N PRO A 92 -5.97 17.09 0.05
CA PRO A 92 -4.65 17.68 -0.19
C PRO A 92 -4.53 18.28 -1.59
N ASN A 93 -3.86 19.44 -1.69
CA ASN A 93 -3.76 20.17 -2.96
C ASN A 93 -3.15 19.35 -4.10
N PHE A 94 -2.16 18.49 -3.78
CA PHE A 94 -1.49 17.67 -4.79
C PHE A 94 -2.39 16.60 -5.41
N LEU A 95 -3.51 16.23 -4.77
CA LEU A 95 -4.49 15.28 -5.30
C LEU A 95 -5.56 15.94 -6.17
N LYS A 96 -5.80 17.25 -6.03
CA LYS A 96 -6.86 17.97 -6.79
C LYS A 96 -6.78 17.77 -8.30
N PRO A 97 -5.58 17.75 -8.95
CA PRO A 97 -5.49 17.52 -10.39
C PRO A 97 -6.00 16.16 -10.85
N TYR A 98 -6.15 15.21 -9.92
CA TYR A 98 -6.62 13.85 -10.21
C TYR A 98 -8.10 13.64 -9.88
N ALA A 99 -8.87 14.68 -9.59
CA ALA A 99 -10.32 14.59 -9.39
C ALA A 99 -10.98 14.02 -10.65
N ASP A 100 -11.93 13.08 -10.45
CA ASP A 100 -12.66 12.40 -11.52
C ASP A 100 -11.76 11.60 -12.51
N LYS A 101 -10.49 11.35 -12.13
CA LYS A 101 -9.58 10.59 -12.99
C LYS A 101 -9.94 9.11 -13.01
N TRP A 102 -10.07 8.57 -14.21
CA TRP A 102 -10.16 7.14 -14.46
C TRP A 102 -8.77 6.56 -14.71
N PHE A 103 -8.38 5.55 -13.91
CA PHE A 103 -7.17 4.76 -14.11
C PHE A 103 -7.52 3.55 -14.97
N LYS A 104 -6.80 3.40 -16.06
CA LYS A 104 -6.92 2.22 -16.94
C LYS A 104 -6.38 0.97 -16.21
N PRO A 105 -6.83 -0.25 -16.58
CA PRO A 105 -6.31 -1.48 -15.98
C PRO A 105 -4.79 -1.69 -16.11
N THR A 106 -4.14 -0.98 -17.03
CA THR A 106 -2.68 -1.01 -17.24
C THR A 106 -1.93 0.10 -16.53
N GLU A 107 -2.63 1.00 -15.84
CA GLU A 107 -2.05 2.17 -15.19
C GLU A 107 -1.86 1.91 -13.70
N SER A 108 -0.61 1.67 -13.29
CA SER A 108 -0.27 1.44 -11.87
C SER A 108 -0.43 2.72 -11.07
N HIS A 109 -0.99 2.61 -9.86
CA HIS A 109 -1.32 3.77 -9.04
C HIS A 109 -1.23 3.47 -7.54
N MET A 110 -1.02 4.52 -6.76
CA MET A 110 -0.97 4.48 -5.30
C MET A 110 -2.22 5.14 -4.72
N HIS A 111 -2.94 4.40 -3.89
CA HIS A 111 -4.07 4.90 -3.12
C HIS A 111 -3.61 5.46 -1.78
N LEU A 112 -4.23 6.57 -1.40
CA LEU A 112 -3.96 7.28 -0.15
C LEU A 112 -5.25 7.40 0.67
N TYR A 113 -5.10 7.36 1.99
CA TYR A 113 -6.17 7.80 2.87
C TYR A 113 -6.38 9.30 2.75
N VAL A 114 -7.63 9.74 2.63
CA VAL A 114 -8.01 11.15 2.67
C VAL A 114 -9.25 11.31 3.54
N GLU A 115 -9.15 12.21 4.51
CA GLU A 115 -10.24 12.54 5.44
C GLU A 115 -11.52 12.98 4.71
N GLY A 116 -12.68 12.46 5.16
CA GLY A 116 -13.98 12.77 4.59
C GLY A 116 -14.39 11.89 3.40
N TYR A 117 -13.50 11.06 2.89
CA TYR A 117 -13.80 10.09 1.84
C TYR A 117 -13.76 8.66 2.37
N LYS A 118 -14.28 7.73 1.59
CA LYS A 118 -14.07 6.30 1.83
C LYS A 118 -12.56 6.01 1.86
N PRO A 119 -12.05 5.19 2.79
CA PRO A 119 -10.64 4.85 2.83
C PRO A 119 -10.11 4.39 1.47
N LEU A 120 -8.94 4.90 1.08
CA LEU A 120 -8.27 4.60 -0.19
C LEU A 120 -9.08 4.92 -1.45
N ALA A 121 -10.04 5.86 -1.37
CA ALA A 121 -10.80 6.32 -2.52
C ALA A 121 -9.99 7.19 -3.49
N TRP A 122 -8.91 7.80 -3.02
CA TRP A 122 -8.04 8.65 -3.83
C TRP A 122 -6.77 7.92 -4.26
N ALA A 123 -6.43 8.06 -5.52
CA ALA A 123 -5.21 7.49 -6.10
C ALA A 123 -4.45 8.49 -6.96
N ILE A 124 -3.14 8.27 -7.06
CA ILE A 124 -2.21 9.02 -7.90
C ILE A 124 -1.42 8.05 -8.78
N PRO A 125 -1.15 8.37 -10.06
CA PRO A 125 -0.33 7.51 -10.91
C PRO A 125 1.07 7.31 -10.32
N LEU A 126 1.61 6.10 -10.36
CA LEU A 126 2.98 5.85 -9.89
C LEU A 126 4.02 6.62 -10.71
N THR A 127 3.70 6.99 -11.95
CA THR A 127 4.57 7.83 -12.80
C THR A 127 4.78 9.22 -12.25
N ASP A 128 3.83 9.73 -11.45
CA ASP A 128 3.80 11.12 -10.99
C ASP A 128 4.39 11.27 -9.57
N ILE A 129 4.84 10.19 -8.95
CA ILE A 129 5.43 10.17 -7.61
C ILE A 129 6.80 9.48 -7.61
N ASN A 130 7.60 9.76 -6.60
CA ASN A 130 8.92 9.15 -6.45
C ASN A 130 8.86 7.76 -5.77
N PHE A 131 8.09 6.83 -6.35
CA PHE A 131 8.11 5.43 -5.93
C PHE A 131 8.90 4.61 -6.95
N PRO A 132 9.97 3.85 -6.55
CA PRO A 132 10.93 3.27 -7.50
C PRO A 132 10.35 2.22 -8.45
N VAL A 133 9.42 1.38 -7.97
CA VAL A 133 8.85 0.29 -8.77
C VAL A 133 7.60 0.79 -9.48
N LYS A 134 7.73 1.19 -10.73
CA LYS A 134 6.61 1.74 -11.53
C LYS A 134 5.71 0.66 -12.11
N GLU A 135 6.28 -0.49 -12.44
CA GLU A 135 5.60 -1.63 -13.03
C GLU A 135 6.18 -2.94 -12.50
N ILE A 136 5.39 -4.00 -12.53
CA ILE A 136 5.82 -5.37 -12.29
C ILE A 136 5.91 -6.06 -13.65
N THR A 137 7.12 -6.37 -14.10
CA THR A 137 7.39 -7.00 -15.39
C THR A 137 7.89 -8.43 -15.24
N GLN A 138 8.50 -8.75 -14.11
CA GLN A 138 9.07 -10.04 -13.77
C GLN A 138 8.95 -10.33 -12.26
N PRO A 139 9.05 -11.60 -11.83
CA PRO A 139 8.92 -11.97 -10.41
C PRO A 139 9.89 -11.25 -9.46
N ALA A 140 11.09 -10.93 -9.92
CA ALA A 140 12.09 -10.21 -9.13
C ALA A 140 11.63 -8.80 -8.72
N ASP A 141 10.76 -8.16 -9.51
CA ASP A 141 10.21 -6.82 -9.20
C ASP A 141 9.34 -6.85 -7.94
N LEU A 142 8.73 -8.00 -7.59
CA LEU A 142 7.94 -8.16 -6.37
C LEU A 142 8.77 -7.95 -5.10
N SER A 143 10.02 -8.42 -5.07
CA SER A 143 10.92 -8.16 -3.94
C SER A 143 11.23 -6.69 -3.81
N GLY A 144 11.52 -6.02 -4.92
CA GLY A 144 11.72 -4.56 -4.97
C GLY A 144 10.48 -3.79 -4.50
N LEU A 145 9.29 -4.21 -4.91
CA LEU A 145 8.03 -3.65 -4.44
C LEU A 145 7.90 -3.74 -2.92
N ILE A 146 8.09 -4.95 -2.36
CA ILE A 146 7.91 -5.20 -0.92
C ILE A 146 8.89 -4.35 -0.10
N PHE A 147 10.16 -4.30 -0.47
CA PHE A 147 11.16 -3.50 0.24
C PHE A 147 10.90 -1.99 0.14
N ASN A 148 10.52 -1.48 -1.03
CA ASN A 148 10.22 -0.06 -1.17
C ASN A 148 8.91 0.33 -0.47
N PHE A 149 7.89 -0.53 -0.50
CA PHE A 149 6.66 -0.30 0.25
C PHE A 149 6.90 -0.32 1.77
N ALA A 150 7.75 -1.23 2.27
CA ALA A 150 8.15 -1.26 3.68
C ALA A 150 8.79 0.07 4.12
N ARG A 151 9.57 0.71 3.24
CA ARG A 151 10.14 2.04 3.51
C ARG A 151 9.08 3.14 3.56
N GLU A 152 8.09 3.11 2.64
CA GLU A 152 6.98 4.08 2.63
C GLU A 152 6.16 4.06 3.91
N ILE A 153 5.97 2.90 4.52
CA ILE A 153 5.21 2.74 5.77
C ILE A 153 6.09 2.73 7.03
N ASN A 154 7.37 3.06 6.92
CA ASN A 154 8.35 3.08 8.01
C ASN A 154 8.49 1.73 8.74
N LEU A 155 8.44 0.62 8.00
CA LEU A 155 8.72 -0.71 8.53
C LEU A 155 10.23 -0.95 8.60
N LYS A 156 10.76 -1.21 9.80
CA LYS A 156 12.20 -1.37 10.07
C LYS A 156 12.69 -2.80 10.06
N SER A 157 11.81 -3.77 10.29
CA SER A 157 12.19 -5.18 10.25
C SER A 157 12.66 -5.60 8.86
N LEU A 158 13.64 -6.50 8.82
CA LEU A 158 13.99 -7.21 7.60
C LEU A 158 12.87 -8.19 7.24
N ILE A 159 12.45 -8.18 5.99
CA ILE A 159 11.43 -9.08 5.47
C ILE A 159 12.13 -10.22 4.73
N ASN A 160 11.91 -11.45 5.18
CA ASN A 160 12.36 -12.64 4.46
C ASN A 160 11.39 -12.93 3.31
N ILE A 161 11.90 -13.02 2.10
CA ILE A 161 11.09 -13.30 0.90
C ILE A 161 11.56 -14.63 0.32
N GLN A 162 10.64 -15.57 0.23
CA GLN A 162 10.80 -16.82 -0.49
C GLN A 162 10.24 -16.66 -1.89
N GLN A 163 11.13 -16.74 -2.88
CA GLN A 163 10.71 -16.74 -4.28
C GLN A 163 10.14 -18.12 -4.64
N ALA A 164 9.09 -18.12 -5.47
CA ALA A 164 8.63 -19.35 -6.10
C ALA A 164 9.78 -19.91 -6.97
N ILE A 165 10.18 -21.14 -6.71
CA ILE A 165 11.00 -21.89 -7.66
C ILE A 165 10.04 -22.29 -8.78
N LEU A 166 10.16 -21.64 -9.93
CA LEU A 166 9.43 -22.01 -11.15
C LEU A 166 10.12 -23.18 -11.84
#